data_766f2b9d2e501514539a60eae3f30cf1
#
_entry.id   766f2b9d2e501514539a60eae3f30cf1
#
_cell.length_a   1.000
_cell.length_b   1.000
_cell.length_c   1.000
_cell.angle_alpha   90.00
_cell.angle_beta   90.00
_cell.angle_gamma   90.00
#
_symmetry.space_group_name_H-M   'P 1'
#
loop_
_entity.id
_entity.type
_entity.pdbx_description
1 polymer ?
#
loop_
_entity_poly.entity_id
_entity_poly.type
_entity_poly.pdbx_seq_one_letter_code
_entity_poly.pdbx_strand_id
1 'polypeptide(L)'
;PDLMGFIFPKDTPRHPLLRELRDTIHEIPERTRKVGVFENEPILNLKKLVILCDLHLAQLNGEEDVEYCQELIQKSDFGVIKVFNVNDDFDFDSTKEFEDIVHFFLFDTKSDTPSGSGKKFNWGKLKEYTGELSFFLAGGIGPDDAEDIKNLKHDKFIGISVNSSFETEPGIKDVEKVNAFIKELRK
;
A
#
# COMPACT_ATOMS: atom_id res chain seq x y z
N PRO A 1 -7.77 11.70 -0.70
CA PRO A 1 -6.91 10.77 0.01
C PRO A 1 -5.68 11.47 0.58
N ASP A 2 -5.08 10.87 1.61
CA ASP A 2 -3.82 11.37 2.19
C ASP A 2 -2.61 10.78 1.42
N LEU A 3 -2.77 9.57 0.89
CA LEU A 3 -1.81 8.87 0.04
C LEU A 3 -2.47 8.50 -1.29
N MET A 4 -1.69 8.55 -2.38
CA MET A 4 -2.11 8.10 -3.72
C MET A 4 -1.06 7.16 -4.29
N GLY A 5 -1.46 5.91 -4.59
CA GLY A 5 -0.58 4.85 -5.10
C GLY A 5 -0.57 4.78 -6.62
N PHE A 6 0.62 4.59 -7.19
CA PHE A 6 0.89 4.36 -8.61
C PHE A 6 1.56 3.00 -8.77
N ILE A 7 0.98 2.11 -9.57
CA ILE A 7 1.37 0.70 -9.66
C ILE A 7 2.34 0.52 -10.83
N PHE A 8 3.61 0.23 -10.56
CA PHE A 8 4.69 0.12 -11.55
C PHE A 8 4.96 -1.29 -12.13
N PRO A 9 4.55 -2.44 -11.54
CA PRO A 9 4.68 -3.73 -12.21
C PRO A 9 4.05 -3.73 -13.60
N LYS A 10 4.80 -4.22 -14.61
CA LYS A 10 4.42 -4.09 -16.04
C LYS A 10 3.28 -5.01 -16.46
N ASP A 11 3.11 -6.11 -15.75
CA ASP A 11 2.13 -7.16 -16.08
C ASP A 11 0.75 -6.92 -15.45
N THR A 12 0.44 -5.67 -15.14
CA THR A 12 -0.86 -5.27 -14.59
C THR A 12 -1.57 -4.27 -15.51
N PRO A 13 -2.91 -4.40 -15.68
CA PRO A 13 -3.70 -3.41 -16.42
C PRO A 13 -3.72 -2.01 -15.75
N ARG A 14 -3.18 -1.91 -14.52
CA ARG A 14 -3.08 -0.67 -13.74
C ARG A 14 -1.73 0.04 -13.91
N HIS A 15 -0.84 -0.50 -14.75
CA HIS A 15 0.45 0.12 -15.01
C HIS A 15 0.27 1.48 -15.72
N PRO A 16 0.72 2.59 -15.14
CA PRO A 16 0.60 3.90 -15.78
C PRO A 16 1.58 4.01 -16.94
N LEU A 17 1.20 4.71 -18.00
CA LEU A 17 2.16 5.15 -18.99
C LEU A 17 3.09 6.19 -18.34
N LEU A 18 4.37 5.85 -18.17
CA LEU A 18 5.35 6.69 -17.45
C LEU A 18 5.39 8.14 -17.96
N ARG A 19 5.20 8.32 -19.28
CA ARG A 19 5.18 9.65 -19.88
C ARG A 19 3.98 10.47 -19.37
N GLU A 20 2.79 9.88 -19.42
CA GLU A 20 1.56 10.54 -18.96
C GLU A 20 1.59 10.79 -17.46
N LEU A 21 2.05 9.80 -16.68
CA LEU A 21 2.20 9.95 -15.25
C LEU A 21 3.13 11.12 -14.92
N ARG A 22 4.30 11.21 -15.55
CA ARG A 22 5.26 12.29 -15.31
C ARG A 22 4.67 13.67 -15.64
N ASP A 23 3.88 13.74 -16.70
CA ASP A 23 3.31 15.01 -17.17
C ASP A 23 2.14 15.47 -16.27
N THR A 24 1.46 14.57 -15.55
CA THR A 24 0.29 14.87 -14.71
C THR A 24 0.54 14.77 -13.20
N ILE A 25 1.60 14.12 -12.77
CA ILE A 25 1.87 13.86 -11.34
C ILE A 25 2.04 15.15 -10.50
N HIS A 26 2.41 16.24 -11.16
CA HIS A 26 2.55 17.57 -10.54
C HIS A 26 1.19 18.24 -10.23
N GLU A 27 0.11 17.75 -10.82
CA GLU A 27 -1.25 18.24 -10.56
C GLU A 27 -1.81 17.71 -9.23
N ILE A 28 -1.13 16.71 -8.64
CA ILE A 28 -1.54 16.15 -7.35
C ILE A 28 -1.23 17.16 -6.24
N PRO A 29 -2.24 17.51 -5.42
CA PRO A 29 -2.04 18.47 -4.34
C PRO A 29 -0.90 18.03 -3.39
N GLU A 30 -0.05 18.97 -2.97
CA GLU A 30 1.11 18.73 -2.08
C GLU A 30 0.75 17.99 -0.77
N ARG A 31 -0.48 18.19 -0.27
CA ARG A 31 -1.01 17.48 0.90
C ARG A 31 -1.18 15.98 0.70
N THR A 32 -1.23 15.51 -0.57
CA THR A 32 -1.37 14.09 -0.91
C THR A 32 0.00 13.51 -1.20
N ARG A 33 0.45 12.55 -0.38
CA ARG A 33 1.73 11.89 -0.59
C ARG A 33 1.63 10.87 -1.73
N LYS A 34 2.61 10.88 -2.61
CA LYS A 34 2.70 9.98 -3.78
C LYS A 34 3.45 8.72 -3.39
N VAL A 35 2.85 7.56 -3.64
CA VAL A 35 3.39 6.24 -3.31
C VAL A 35 3.62 5.45 -4.59
N GLY A 36 4.85 5.03 -4.86
CA GLY A 36 5.13 4.06 -5.92
C GLY A 36 4.95 2.64 -5.40
N VAL A 37 4.15 1.84 -6.09
CA VAL A 37 3.96 0.42 -5.75
C VAL A 37 4.83 -0.41 -6.68
N PHE A 38 5.75 -1.17 -6.09
CA PHE A 38 6.76 -1.97 -6.78
C PHE A 38 6.66 -3.44 -6.38
N GLU A 39 7.13 -4.32 -7.23
CA GLU A 39 7.19 -5.77 -7.00
C GLU A 39 8.50 -6.30 -7.57
N ASN A 40 9.43 -6.69 -6.70
CA ASN A 40 10.75 -7.21 -7.05
C ASN A 40 11.52 -6.33 -8.05
N GLU A 41 11.33 -5.01 -7.99
CA GLU A 41 11.98 -4.07 -8.92
C GLU A 41 13.47 -3.91 -8.54
N PRO A 42 14.42 -3.96 -9.50
CA PRO A 42 15.82 -3.69 -9.20
C PRO A 42 16.01 -2.31 -8.55
N ILE A 43 16.77 -2.24 -7.45
CA ILE A 43 16.92 -1.04 -6.60
C ILE A 43 17.28 0.21 -7.41
N LEU A 44 18.22 0.09 -8.37
CA LEU A 44 18.62 1.22 -9.20
C LEU A 44 17.47 1.77 -10.06
N ASN A 45 16.59 0.88 -10.54
CA ASN A 45 15.45 1.30 -11.34
C ASN A 45 14.35 1.89 -10.46
N LEU A 46 14.08 1.28 -9.30
CA LEU A 46 13.16 1.82 -8.30
C LEU A 46 13.58 3.25 -7.90
N LYS A 47 14.84 3.47 -7.52
CA LYS A 47 15.35 4.81 -7.16
C LYS A 47 15.19 5.81 -8.30
N LYS A 48 15.43 5.41 -9.55
CA LYS A 48 15.18 6.28 -10.72
C LYS A 48 13.71 6.66 -10.86
N LEU A 49 12.78 5.70 -10.68
CA LEU A 49 11.35 5.96 -10.78
C LEU A 49 10.87 6.87 -9.64
N VAL A 50 11.38 6.69 -8.42
CA VAL A 50 11.08 7.58 -7.30
C VAL A 50 11.45 9.03 -7.63
N ILE A 51 12.64 9.27 -8.16
CA ILE A 51 13.10 10.61 -8.53
C ILE A 51 12.29 11.15 -9.72
N LEU A 52 12.11 10.34 -10.77
CA LEU A 52 11.44 10.75 -12.01
C LEU A 52 9.98 11.15 -11.77
N CYS A 53 9.30 10.46 -10.87
CA CYS A 53 7.89 10.68 -10.55
C CYS A 53 7.68 11.44 -9.24
N ASP A 54 8.75 11.99 -8.64
CA ASP A 54 8.68 12.75 -7.38
C ASP A 54 7.85 12.01 -6.31
N LEU A 55 8.16 10.72 -6.11
CA LEU A 55 7.46 9.88 -5.15
C LEU A 55 7.99 10.11 -3.74
N HIS A 56 7.10 10.06 -2.75
CA HIS A 56 7.44 10.25 -1.34
C HIS A 56 7.68 8.93 -0.61
N LEU A 57 7.06 7.84 -1.11
CA LEU A 57 7.11 6.52 -0.52
C LEU A 57 7.25 5.45 -1.61
N ALA A 58 8.00 4.40 -1.30
CA ALA A 58 8.03 3.16 -2.08
C ALA A 58 7.32 2.06 -1.30
N GLN A 59 6.29 1.45 -1.89
CA GLN A 59 5.58 0.31 -1.36
C GLN A 59 6.09 -0.95 -2.06
N LEU A 60 6.60 -1.90 -1.28
CA LEU A 60 7.25 -3.12 -1.74
C LEU A 60 6.26 -4.29 -1.59
N ASN A 61 5.71 -4.75 -2.71
CA ASN A 61 4.65 -5.77 -2.76
C ASN A 61 5.17 -7.18 -3.08
N GLY A 62 6.43 -7.31 -3.41
CA GLY A 62 7.06 -8.59 -3.78
C GLY A 62 7.76 -9.27 -2.60
N GLU A 63 8.71 -10.14 -2.96
CA GLU A 63 9.50 -10.94 -2.02
C GLU A 63 10.81 -10.21 -1.61
N GLU A 64 10.79 -8.87 -1.59
CA GLU A 64 11.95 -8.06 -1.17
C GLU A 64 12.32 -8.43 0.27
N ASP A 65 13.52 -8.97 0.45
CA ASP A 65 14.06 -9.41 1.73
C ASP A 65 14.65 -8.25 2.55
N VAL A 66 15.19 -8.57 3.70
CA VAL A 66 15.81 -7.64 4.65
C VAL A 66 17.00 -6.92 4.01
N GLU A 67 17.86 -7.66 3.30
CA GLU A 67 19.03 -7.13 2.63
C GLU A 67 18.65 -6.12 1.54
N TYR A 68 17.64 -6.44 0.74
CA TYR A 68 17.09 -5.52 -0.26
C TYR A 68 16.59 -4.23 0.40
N CYS A 69 15.81 -4.35 1.48
CA CYS A 69 15.26 -3.19 2.19
C CYS A 69 16.37 -2.32 2.79
N GLN A 70 17.40 -2.92 3.38
CA GLN A 70 18.55 -2.22 3.93
C GLN A 70 19.31 -1.45 2.85
N GLU A 71 19.61 -2.07 1.70
CA GLU A 71 20.28 -1.43 0.57
C GLU A 71 19.42 -0.31 -0.04
N LEU A 72 18.11 -0.53 -0.16
CA LEU A 72 17.18 0.47 -0.69
C LEU A 72 17.19 1.75 0.15
N ILE A 73 17.15 1.62 1.48
CA ILE A 73 17.08 2.76 2.41
C ILE A 73 18.39 3.51 2.49
N GLN A 74 19.52 2.85 2.23
CA GLN A 74 20.80 3.53 2.24
C GLN A 74 20.82 4.71 1.25
N LYS A 75 21.05 5.93 1.79
CA LYS A 75 21.08 7.19 1.01
C LYS A 75 19.77 7.46 0.22
N SER A 76 18.64 7.08 0.79
CA SER A 76 17.33 7.40 0.24
C SER A 76 16.61 8.45 1.07
N ASP A 77 16.00 9.42 0.40
CA ASP A 77 15.22 10.51 1.03
C ASP A 77 13.72 10.24 1.01
N PHE A 78 13.30 9.00 0.72
CA PHE A 78 11.89 8.58 0.66
C PHE A 78 11.61 7.47 1.69
N GLY A 79 10.35 7.37 2.12
CA GLY A 79 9.92 6.32 3.02
C GLY A 79 9.65 4.99 2.31
N VAL A 80 9.70 3.90 3.07
CA VAL A 80 9.42 2.55 2.57
C VAL A 80 8.27 1.92 3.36
N ILE A 81 7.32 1.34 2.62
CA ILE A 81 6.22 0.51 3.13
C ILE A 81 6.49 -0.93 2.69
N LYS A 82 6.69 -1.86 3.62
CA LYS A 82 6.78 -3.30 3.30
C LYS A 82 5.41 -3.93 3.40
N VAL A 83 5.02 -4.65 2.36
CA VAL A 83 3.74 -5.38 2.31
C VAL A 83 3.94 -6.80 2.78
N PHE A 84 3.01 -7.28 3.61
CA PHE A 84 2.88 -8.67 4.01
C PHE A 84 1.51 -9.19 3.61
N ASN A 85 1.50 -10.33 2.93
CA ASN A 85 0.29 -11.03 2.53
C ASN A 85 -0.22 -11.90 3.68
N VAL A 86 -1.27 -11.44 4.36
CA VAL A 86 -1.82 -12.04 5.58
C VAL A 86 -2.97 -12.99 5.26
N ASN A 87 -2.95 -14.15 5.89
CA ASN A 87 -4.06 -15.09 5.99
C ASN A 87 -4.27 -15.51 7.46
N ASP A 88 -5.18 -16.44 7.73
CA ASP A 88 -5.47 -16.85 9.09
C ASP A 88 -4.30 -17.60 9.80
N ASP A 89 -3.34 -18.11 9.03
CA ASP A 89 -2.14 -18.81 9.54
C ASP A 89 -0.90 -17.88 9.56
N PHE A 90 -1.02 -16.61 9.23
CA PHE A 90 0.12 -15.70 9.17
C PHE A 90 0.76 -15.49 10.54
N ASP A 91 2.08 -15.62 10.60
CA ASP A 91 2.87 -15.37 11.80
C ASP A 91 3.45 -13.93 11.77
N PHE A 92 2.92 -13.04 12.63
CA PHE A 92 3.40 -11.67 12.74
C PHE A 92 4.83 -11.56 13.28
N ASP A 93 5.40 -12.58 13.91
CA ASP A 93 6.80 -12.54 14.32
C ASP A 93 7.76 -12.44 13.13
N SER A 94 7.32 -12.86 11.93
CA SER A 94 8.08 -12.70 10.68
C SER A 94 8.26 -11.23 10.26
N THR A 95 7.51 -10.30 10.82
CA THR A 95 7.67 -8.87 10.52
C THR A 95 8.80 -8.20 11.29
N LYS A 96 9.24 -8.81 12.41
CA LYS A 96 10.18 -8.19 13.36
C LYS A 96 11.53 -7.83 12.72
N GLU A 97 12.00 -8.65 11.80
CA GLU A 97 13.28 -8.40 11.12
C GLU A 97 13.30 -7.13 10.25
N PHE A 98 12.12 -6.57 9.92
CA PHE A 98 11.96 -5.36 9.13
C PHE A 98 11.70 -4.09 9.96
N GLU A 99 11.39 -4.21 11.25
CA GLU A 99 10.90 -3.09 12.08
C GLU A 99 11.88 -1.92 12.18
N ASP A 100 13.17 -2.20 12.29
CA ASP A 100 14.21 -1.16 12.38
C ASP A 100 14.69 -0.65 11.01
N ILE A 101 14.11 -1.19 9.92
CA ILE A 101 14.59 -0.95 8.56
C ILE A 101 13.58 -0.11 7.77
N VAL A 102 12.32 -0.53 7.72
CA VAL A 102 11.28 0.15 6.92
C VAL A 102 10.50 1.16 7.77
N HIS A 103 9.67 1.99 7.14
CA HIS A 103 8.96 3.06 7.83
C HIS A 103 7.55 2.65 8.26
N PHE A 104 6.89 1.80 7.45
CA PHE A 104 5.55 1.32 7.70
C PHE A 104 5.39 -0.10 7.19
N PHE A 105 4.43 -0.83 7.76
CA PHE A 105 3.92 -2.05 7.16
C PHE A 105 2.60 -1.80 6.45
N LEU A 106 2.27 -2.69 5.52
CA LEU A 106 0.94 -2.82 4.97
C LEU A 106 0.55 -4.29 5.03
N PHE A 107 -0.52 -4.60 5.74
CA PHE A 107 -1.08 -5.95 5.80
C PHE A 107 -2.17 -6.08 4.75
N ASP A 108 -1.89 -6.87 3.71
CA ASP A 108 -2.82 -7.15 2.62
C ASP A 108 -3.39 -8.56 2.75
N THR A 109 -4.59 -8.79 2.25
CA THR A 109 -5.15 -10.14 2.22
C THR A 109 -4.42 -11.01 1.21
N LYS A 110 -3.90 -12.16 1.65
CA LYS A 110 -3.29 -13.14 0.75
C LYS A 110 -4.31 -13.57 -0.32
N SER A 111 -3.95 -13.37 -1.57
CA SER A 111 -4.77 -13.73 -2.72
C SER A 111 -4.02 -14.67 -3.65
N ASP A 112 -4.69 -15.72 -4.12
CA ASP A 112 -4.15 -16.64 -5.12
C ASP A 112 -4.23 -16.05 -6.55
N THR A 113 -4.80 -14.85 -6.69
CA THR A 113 -4.93 -14.17 -7.98
C THR A 113 -4.28 -12.79 -7.94
N PRO A 114 -3.50 -12.40 -8.97
CA PRO A 114 -2.80 -11.11 -9.04
C PRO A 114 -3.70 -9.87 -8.95
N SER A 115 -4.97 -10.02 -9.28
CA SER A 115 -5.96 -8.92 -9.25
C SER A 115 -6.70 -8.78 -7.92
N GLY A 116 -6.38 -9.62 -6.92
CA GLY A 116 -7.10 -9.72 -5.65
C GLY A 116 -8.37 -10.58 -5.78
N SER A 117 -8.66 -11.39 -4.78
CA SER A 117 -9.86 -12.26 -4.75
C SER A 117 -11.13 -11.53 -4.31
N GLY A 118 -11.02 -10.26 -3.88
CA GLY A 118 -12.10 -9.54 -3.19
C GLY A 118 -12.41 -10.11 -1.80
N LYS A 119 -11.68 -11.15 -1.37
CA LYS A 119 -11.80 -11.74 -0.03
C LYS A 119 -11.00 -10.91 0.98
N LYS A 120 -11.37 -11.01 2.23
CA LYS A 120 -10.69 -10.40 3.37
C LYS A 120 -10.19 -11.52 4.29
N PHE A 121 -9.01 -11.34 4.88
CA PHE A 121 -8.67 -12.16 6.03
C PHE A 121 -9.45 -11.68 7.27
N ASN A 122 -9.49 -12.47 8.30
CA ASN A 122 -10.12 -12.07 9.56
C ASN A 122 -9.33 -10.92 10.21
N TRP A 123 -9.82 -9.68 10.13
CA TRP A 123 -9.15 -8.50 10.71
C TRP A 123 -8.97 -8.59 12.23
N GLY A 124 -9.72 -9.47 12.92
CA GLY A 124 -9.49 -9.77 14.33
C GLY A 124 -8.10 -10.33 14.60
N LYS A 125 -7.45 -10.93 13.59
CA LYS A 125 -6.08 -11.45 13.66
C LYS A 125 -5.03 -10.34 13.85
N LEU A 126 -5.32 -9.11 13.45
CA LEU A 126 -4.42 -7.96 13.68
C LEU A 126 -4.09 -7.73 15.16
N LYS A 127 -4.91 -8.25 16.09
CA LYS A 127 -4.60 -8.21 17.53
C LYS A 127 -3.36 -9.02 17.91
N GLU A 128 -2.93 -9.95 17.07
CA GLU A 128 -1.72 -10.74 17.27
C GLU A 128 -0.45 -9.96 16.89
N TYR A 129 -0.58 -8.88 16.12
CA TYR A 129 0.54 -7.99 15.84
C TYR A 129 0.92 -7.21 17.09
N THR A 130 2.12 -7.44 17.59
CA THR A 130 2.67 -6.80 18.81
C THR A 130 3.90 -5.94 18.51
N GLY A 131 4.17 -5.71 17.23
CA GLY A 131 5.31 -4.91 16.77
C GLY A 131 5.13 -3.41 17.03
N GLU A 132 6.24 -2.68 16.90
CA GLU A 132 6.27 -1.25 17.19
C GLU A 132 5.97 -0.38 15.96
N LEU A 133 6.06 -0.94 14.75
CA LEU A 133 5.88 -0.18 13.53
C LEU A 133 4.39 0.04 13.21
N SER A 134 4.05 1.25 12.79
CA SER A 134 2.68 1.55 12.35
C SER A 134 2.35 0.85 11.02
N PHE A 135 1.10 0.47 10.85
CA PHE A 135 0.67 -0.25 9.66
C PHE A 135 -0.60 0.28 9.01
N PHE A 136 -0.70 0.03 7.71
CA PHE A 136 -1.91 0.15 6.90
C PHE A 136 -2.56 -1.21 6.71
N LEU A 137 -3.88 -1.21 6.51
CA LEU A 137 -4.65 -2.40 6.15
C LEU A 137 -5.10 -2.33 4.69
N ALA A 138 -4.97 -3.43 3.96
CA ALA A 138 -5.43 -3.60 2.59
C ALA A 138 -6.15 -4.94 2.39
N GLY A 139 -6.58 -5.20 1.17
CA GLY A 139 -7.17 -6.47 0.75
C GLY A 139 -8.67 -6.56 0.92
N GLY A 140 -9.39 -6.55 -0.19
CA GLY A 140 -10.81 -6.75 -0.25
C GLY A 140 -11.68 -5.67 0.40
N ILE A 141 -11.11 -4.56 0.82
CA ILE A 141 -11.85 -3.45 1.44
C ILE A 141 -12.83 -2.86 0.41
N GLY A 142 -14.09 -2.78 0.79
CA GLY A 142 -15.18 -2.23 -0.01
C GLY A 142 -15.93 -1.08 0.66
N PRO A 143 -16.89 -0.47 -0.05
CA PRO A 143 -17.66 0.68 0.46
C PRO A 143 -18.44 0.40 1.75
N ASP A 144 -18.83 -0.85 1.98
CA ASP A 144 -19.64 -1.25 3.14
C ASP A 144 -18.80 -1.49 4.43
N ASP A 145 -17.47 -1.37 4.34
CA ASP A 145 -16.56 -1.70 5.46
C ASP A 145 -16.28 -0.54 6.41
N ALA A 146 -16.87 0.62 6.19
CA ALA A 146 -16.55 1.82 6.96
C ALA A 146 -16.73 1.62 8.49
N GLU A 147 -17.81 0.95 8.90
CA GLU A 147 -18.08 0.69 10.33
C GLU A 147 -17.08 -0.32 10.93
N ASP A 148 -16.76 -1.38 10.21
CA ASP A 148 -15.80 -2.38 10.68
C ASP A 148 -14.41 -1.76 10.85
N ILE A 149 -14.00 -0.89 9.91
CA ILE A 149 -12.73 -0.16 9.96
C ILE A 149 -12.70 0.81 11.15
N LYS A 150 -13.77 1.59 11.40
CA LYS A 150 -13.88 2.48 12.57
C LYS A 150 -13.82 1.71 13.89
N ASN A 151 -14.32 0.49 13.91
CA ASN A 151 -14.31 -0.38 15.08
C ASN A 151 -12.99 -1.14 15.29
N LEU A 152 -12.09 -1.14 14.29
CA LEU A 152 -10.78 -1.75 14.42
C LEU A 152 -9.95 -0.96 15.44
N LYS A 153 -9.66 -1.58 16.59
CA LYS A 153 -8.90 -0.98 17.67
C LYS A 153 -7.52 -1.59 17.73
N HIS A 154 -6.52 -0.85 17.25
CA HIS A 154 -5.12 -1.22 17.35
C HIS A 154 -4.26 0.05 17.33
N ASP A 155 -3.37 0.22 18.30
CA ASP A 155 -2.61 1.47 18.48
C ASP A 155 -1.65 1.78 17.32
N LYS A 156 -1.26 0.76 16.57
CA LYS A 156 -0.37 0.90 15.41
C LYS A 156 -1.12 0.99 14.06
N PHE A 157 -2.45 0.83 14.07
CA PHE A 157 -3.25 0.99 12.85
C PHE A 157 -3.42 2.46 12.51
N ILE A 158 -2.95 2.88 11.33
CA ILE A 158 -2.95 4.29 10.92
C ILE A 158 -3.78 4.60 9.67
N GLY A 159 -4.25 3.59 8.95
CA GLY A 159 -5.05 3.83 7.76
C GLY A 159 -5.27 2.60 6.90
N ILE A 160 -5.95 2.82 5.80
CA ILE A 160 -6.33 1.78 4.84
C ILE A 160 -5.83 2.09 3.44
N SER A 161 -5.61 1.04 2.65
CA SER A 161 -5.39 1.10 1.21
C SER A 161 -6.56 0.45 0.47
N VAL A 162 -7.21 1.19 -0.42
CA VAL A 162 -8.34 0.72 -1.22
C VAL A 162 -7.98 0.71 -2.70
N ASN A 163 -8.44 -0.28 -3.45
CA ASN A 163 -8.14 -0.41 -4.86
C ASN A 163 -9.35 -0.88 -5.67
N SER A 164 -9.45 -2.15 -6.03
CA SER A 164 -10.37 -2.70 -7.03
C SER A 164 -11.85 -2.47 -6.74
N SER A 165 -12.29 -2.55 -5.47
CA SER A 165 -13.68 -2.30 -5.08
C SER A 165 -14.17 -0.88 -5.34
N PHE A 166 -13.23 0.04 -5.59
CA PHE A 166 -13.46 1.46 -5.88
C PHE A 166 -13.11 1.83 -7.32
N GLU A 167 -13.06 0.87 -8.21
CA GLU A 167 -12.80 1.08 -9.63
C GLU A 167 -14.07 0.87 -10.46
N THR A 168 -14.22 1.64 -11.54
CA THR A 168 -15.18 1.39 -12.61
C THR A 168 -14.58 0.45 -13.64
N GLU A 169 -13.29 0.59 -13.90
CA GLU A 169 -12.44 -0.26 -14.74
C GLU A 169 -11.04 -0.34 -14.11
N PRO A 170 -10.24 -1.35 -14.40
CA PRO A 170 -8.88 -1.46 -13.87
C PRO A 170 -8.06 -0.18 -14.06
N GLY A 171 -7.64 0.44 -12.95
CA GLY A 171 -6.90 1.71 -12.93
C GLY A 171 -7.77 2.97 -12.90
N ILE A 172 -9.08 2.88 -13.14
CA ILE A 172 -10.00 4.03 -13.16
C ILE A 172 -10.86 4.02 -11.91
N LYS A 173 -10.60 4.96 -11.00
CA LYS A 173 -11.35 5.06 -9.75
C LYS A 173 -12.72 5.72 -9.94
N ASP A 174 -13.73 5.14 -9.30
CA ASP A 174 -15.03 5.75 -9.07
C ASP A 174 -14.87 6.85 -8.01
N VAL A 175 -14.71 8.08 -8.46
CA VAL A 175 -14.41 9.24 -7.60
C VAL A 175 -15.53 9.52 -6.60
N GLU A 176 -16.79 9.31 -6.99
CA GLU A 176 -17.95 9.52 -6.12
C GLU A 176 -17.96 8.49 -4.99
N LYS A 177 -17.74 7.22 -5.32
CA LYS A 177 -17.65 6.13 -4.35
C LYS A 177 -16.50 6.32 -3.37
N VAL A 178 -15.30 6.69 -3.86
CA VAL A 178 -14.13 7.00 -3.02
C VAL A 178 -14.43 8.14 -2.07
N ASN A 179 -15.00 9.25 -2.57
CA ASN A 179 -15.31 10.42 -1.75
C ASN A 179 -16.39 10.14 -0.69
N ALA A 180 -17.43 9.38 -1.05
CA ALA A 180 -18.47 8.96 -0.11
C ALA A 180 -17.87 8.13 1.04
N PHE A 181 -17.02 7.17 0.71
CA PHE A 181 -16.34 6.30 1.67
C PHE A 181 -15.40 7.08 2.60
N ILE A 182 -14.56 7.97 2.06
CA ILE A 182 -13.68 8.83 2.87
C ILE A 182 -14.50 9.69 3.84
N LYS A 183 -15.62 10.25 3.36
CA LYS A 183 -16.52 11.06 4.22
C LYS A 183 -17.12 10.23 5.34
N GLU A 184 -17.48 8.98 5.07
CA GLU A 184 -18.02 8.06 6.08
C GLU A 184 -16.98 7.71 7.15
N LEU A 185 -15.75 7.38 6.72
CA LEU A 185 -14.65 7.05 7.64
C LEU A 185 -14.24 8.21 8.56
N ARG A 186 -14.45 9.45 8.13
CA ARG A 186 -14.04 10.66 8.88
C ARG A 186 -15.13 11.27 9.75
N LYS A 187 -16.31 10.64 9.80
CA LYS A 187 -17.37 10.97 10.77
C LYS A 187 -17.05 10.38 12.15
#